data_bd7717dd87697368258e7fb8bde51c08
#
_entry.id   bd7717dd87697368258e7fb8bde51c08
#
_cell.length_a   1.000
_cell.length_b   1.000
_cell.length_c   1.000
_cell.angle_alpha   90.00
_cell.angle_beta   90.00
_cell.angle_gamma   90.00
#
_symmetry.space_group_name_H-M   'P 1'
#
loop_
_entity.id
_entity.type
_entity.pdbx_description
1 polymer ?
#
loop_
_entity_poly.entity_id
_entity_poly.type
_entity_poly.pdbx_seq_one_letter_code
_entity_poly.pdbx_strand_id
1 'polypeptide(L)'
;SGIDISGGAIAGLGCMTMAMIMNGKGTSMLGIAILANFVVCTLCGFLNGVIIFDLKVPAMIATLGTQTIFRGILKLLCNGNSISFFEPDGATFVKLFDTIGNYDIFGVLPVLACIWIVVAVIAFLVLRYTVFGRDLFVIGSGIEVARLSGIKVRKTFYLVYSLAGFVYGIAAIMFAGRILRAMPNTGDGYDMDAIAAAVIGGASLAGGRGAITGTFVGTLLMVVIKNAGKAFQINDYILDVITG
;
A
#
# COMPACT_ATOMS: atom_id res chain seq x y z
N SER A 1 0.97 14.67 11.95
CA SER A 1 1.64 13.85 10.93
C SER A 1 1.99 12.50 11.52
N GLY A 2 1.86 11.43 10.74
CA GLY A 2 2.16 10.08 11.19
C GLY A 2 2.77 9.27 10.05
N ILE A 3 3.84 8.53 10.36
CA ILE A 3 4.40 7.53 9.46
C ILE A 3 3.55 6.26 9.64
N ASP A 4 3.09 5.69 8.53
CA ASP A 4 2.38 4.41 8.51
C ASP A 4 3.30 3.31 7.97
N ILE A 5 3.72 2.43 8.85
CA ILE A 5 4.62 1.31 8.53
C ILE A 5 3.81 0.04 8.21
N SER A 6 2.49 0.04 8.45
CA SER A 6 1.66 -1.16 8.28
C SER A 6 1.24 -1.46 6.83
N GLY A 7 1.56 -0.56 5.88
CA GLY A 7 1.04 -0.62 4.50
C GLY A 7 1.33 -1.92 3.78
N GLY A 8 2.57 -2.42 3.87
CA GLY A 8 2.96 -3.70 3.27
C GLY A 8 2.21 -4.90 3.86
N ALA A 9 2.01 -4.90 5.18
CA ALA A 9 1.28 -5.97 5.86
C ALA A 9 -0.22 -5.94 5.51
N ILE A 10 -0.84 -4.75 5.42
CA ILE A 10 -2.24 -4.59 5.01
C ILE A 10 -2.43 -5.06 3.57
N ALA A 11 -1.56 -4.64 2.65
CA ALA A 11 -1.62 -5.07 1.25
C ALA A 11 -1.41 -6.58 1.11
N GLY A 12 -0.47 -7.17 1.87
CA GLY A 12 -0.25 -8.61 1.94
C GLY A 12 -1.48 -9.36 2.46
N LEU A 13 -2.12 -8.84 3.51
CA LEU A 13 -3.35 -9.43 4.07
C LEU A 13 -4.51 -9.37 3.08
N GLY A 14 -4.66 -8.24 2.36
CA GLY A 14 -5.65 -8.09 1.29
C GLY A 14 -5.43 -9.09 0.15
N CYS A 15 -4.18 -9.24 -0.31
CA CYS A 15 -3.80 -10.22 -1.33
C CYS A 15 -4.13 -11.66 -0.88
N MET A 16 -3.79 -12.02 0.36
CA MET A 16 -4.08 -13.33 0.93
C MET A 16 -5.59 -13.58 1.07
N THR A 17 -6.35 -12.57 1.49
CA THR A 17 -7.82 -12.67 1.59
C THR A 17 -8.45 -12.98 0.22
N MET A 18 -7.99 -12.29 -0.84
CA MET A 18 -8.44 -12.60 -2.21
C MET A 18 -8.10 -14.03 -2.61
N ALA A 19 -6.85 -14.45 -2.37
CA ALA A 19 -6.39 -15.79 -2.75
C ALA A 19 -7.20 -16.89 -2.03
N MET A 20 -7.51 -16.72 -0.75
CA MET A 20 -8.32 -17.68 0.02
C MET A 20 -9.75 -17.79 -0.50
N ILE A 21 -10.40 -16.67 -0.81
CA ILE A 21 -11.78 -16.67 -1.33
C ILE A 21 -11.84 -17.33 -2.70
N MET A 22 -10.82 -17.14 -3.51
CA MET A 22 -10.74 -17.65 -4.88
C MET A 22 -10.18 -19.06 -4.97
N ASN A 23 -9.58 -19.60 -3.90
CA ASN A 23 -8.95 -20.91 -3.90
C ASN A 23 -9.93 -22.00 -4.34
N GLY A 24 -9.61 -22.69 -5.43
CA GLY A 24 -10.46 -23.73 -6.05
C GLY A 24 -11.75 -23.22 -6.72
N LYS A 25 -11.99 -21.91 -6.76
CA LYS A 25 -13.22 -21.30 -7.32
C LYS A 25 -12.94 -20.36 -8.50
N GLY A 26 -11.70 -19.91 -8.66
CA GLY A 26 -11.25 -19.06 -9.75
C GLY A 26 -12.08 -17.79 -9.95
N THR A 27 -12.31 -17.42 -11.19
CA THR A 27 -13.03 -16.19 -11.61
C THR A 27 -14.45 -16.09 -11.04
N SER A 28 -15.11 -17.19 -10.68
CA SER A 28 -16.49 -17.14 -10.15
C SER A 28 -16.62 -16.32 -8.86
N MET A 29 -15.56 -16.25 -8.05
CA MET A 29 -15.53 -15.49 -6.79
C MET A 29 -14.76 -14.18 -6.87
N LEU A 30 -14.32 -13.78 -8.07
CA LEU A 30 -13.47 -12.61 -8.28
C LEU A 30 -14.08 -11.32 -7.71
N GLY A 31 -15.35 -11.04 -7.96
CA GLY A 31 -16.03 -9.84 -7.47
C GLY A 31 -16.07 -9.78 -5.94
N ILE A 32 -16.40 -10.92 -5.30
CA ILE A 32 -16.45 -11.03 -3.84
C ILE A 32 -15.04 -10.90 -3.26
N ALA A 33 -14.03 -11.50 -3.89
CA ALA A 33 -12.65 -11.43 -3.44
C ALA A 33 -12.11 -9.99 -3.48
N ILE A 34 -12.36 -9.25 -4.56
CA ILE A 34 -11.97 -7.84 -4.68
C ILE A 34 -12.70 -6.97 -3.65
N LEU A 35 -14.00 -7.18 -3.47
CA LEU A 35 -14.76 -6.45 -2.46
C LEU A 35 -14.22 -6.71 -1.04
N ALA A 36 -14.00 -7.98 -0.70
CA ALA A 36 -13.44 -8.39 0.58
C ALA A 36 -12.05 -7.78 0.82
N ASN A 37 -11.19 -7.75 -0.18
CA ASN A 37 -9.89 -7.09 -0.12
C ASN A 37 -10.03 -5.61 0.27
N PHE A 38 -10.86 -4.84 -0.44
CA PHE A 38 -11.06 -3.44 -0.12
C PHE A 38 -11.66 -3.22 1.27
N VAL A 39 -12.62 -4.04 1.67
CA VAL A 39 -13.22 -3.97 3.02
C VAL A 39 -12.15 -4.24 4.09
N VAL A 40 -11.40 -5.34 3.97
CA VAL A 40 -10.36 -5.70 4.94
C VAL A 40 -9.28 -4.63 5.02
N CYS A 41 -8.73 -4.21 3.88
CA CYS A 41 -7.67 -3.19 3.85
C CYS A 41 -8.15 -1.84 4.42
N THR A 42 -9.37 -1.40 4.06
CA THR A 42 -9.93 -0.14 4.57
C THR A 42 -10.21 -0.22 6.07
N LEU A 43 -10.71 -1.35 6.57
CA LEU A 43 -10.92 -1.57 8.00
C LEU A 43 -9.60 -1.58 8.78
N CYS A 44 -8.56 -2.22 8.27
CA CYS A 44 -7.22 -2.18 8.88
C CYS A 44 -6.69 -0.75 8.95
N GLY A 45 -6.82 0.03 7.87
CA GLY A 45 -6.48 1.45 7.89
C GLY A 45 -7.31 2.25 8.89
N PHE A 46 -8.63 2.05 8.91
CA PHE A 46 -9.51 2.71 9.89
C PHE A 46 -9.10 2.40 11.34
N LEU A 47 -8.79 1.13 11.65
CA LEU A 47 -8.29 0.72 12.98
C LEU A 47 -7.02 1.48 13.37
N ASN A 48 -6.07 1.66 12.44
CA ASN A 48 -4.89 2.49 12.68
C ASN A 48 -5.28 3.93 13.04
N GLY A 49 -6.23 4.52 12.29
CA GLY A 49 -6.73 5.87 12.59
C GLY A 49 -7.34 5.99 13.98
N VAL A 50 -8.10 4.99 14.42
CA VAL A 50 -8.68 4.93 15.78
C VAL A 50 -7.61 4.82 16.84
N ILE A 51 -6.66 3.89 16.69
CA ILE A 51 -5.57 3.67 17.66
C ILE A 51 -4.74 4.94 17.83
N ILE A 52 -4.38 5.60 16.73
CA ILE A 52 -3.54 6.79 16.76
C ILE A 52 -4.28 7.96 17.40
N PHE A 53 -5.52 8.22 17.02
CA PHE A 53 -6.24 9.41 17.48
C PHE A 53 -6.88 9.23 18.84
N ASP A 54 -7.66 8.15 19.06
CA ASP A 54 -8.44 7.97 20.29
C ASP A 54 -7.58 7.44 21.45
N LEU A 55 -6.66 6.51 21.18
CA LEU A 55 -5.73 6.00 22.20
C LEU A 55 -4.50 6.88 22.35
N LYS A 56 -4.34 7.92 21.51
CA LYS A 56 -3.21 8.87 21.55
C LYS A 56 -1.83 8.20 21.43
N VAL A 57 -1.77 7.06 20.73
CA VAL A 57 -0.51 6.35 20.50
C VAL A 57 0.23 7.04 19.35
N PRO A 58 1.55 7.30 19.46
CA PRO A 58 2.34 7.80 18.34
C PRO A 58 2.16 6.92 17.10
N ALA A 59 1.94 7.55 15.93
CA ALA A 59 1.57 6.82 14.71
C ALA A 59 2.56 5.72 14.33
N MET A 60 3.86 5.99 14.44
CA MET A 60 4.91 5.03 14.14
C MET A 60 4.83 3.77 15.05
N ILE A 61 4.58 3.95 16.35
CA ILE A 61 4.46 2.84 17.31
C ILE A 61 3.17 2.06 17.05
N ALA A 62 2.05 2.75 16.84
CA ALA A 62 0.77 2.13 16.54
C ALA A 62 0.86 1.26 15.27
N THR A 63 1.43 1.82 14.19
CA THR A 63 1.50 1.13 12.89
C THR A 63 2.53 0.00 12.87
N LEU A 64 3.62 0.08 13.64
CA LEU A 64 4.53 -1.05 13.87
C LEU A 64 3.83 -2.20 14.60
N GLY A 65 3.06 -1.89 15.65
CA GLY A 65 2.28 -2.89 16.37
C GLY A 65 1.24 -3.55 15.48
N THR A 66 0.46 -2.76 14.73
CA THR A 66 -0.56 -3.30 13.82
C THR A 66 0.04 -4.02 12.62
N GLN A 67 1.20 -3.60 12.10
CA GLN A 67 1.96 -4.34 11.09
C GLN A 67 2.22 -5.78 11.55
N THR A 68 2.74 -5.93 12.77
CA THR A 68 3.04 -7.25 13.34
C THR A 68 1.77 -8.09 13.50
N ILE A 69 0.66 -7.49 13.96
CA ILE A 69 -0.64 -8.15 14.10
C ILE A 69 -1.16 -8.60 12.74
N PHE A 70 -1.21 -7.70 11.74
CA PHE A 70 -1.72 -8.03 10.40
C PHE A 70 -0.86 -9.09 9.71
N ARG A 71 0.46 -9.02 9.87
CA ARG A 71 1.38 -10.06 9.39
C ARG A 71 1.14 -11.41 10.09
N GLY A 72 0.91 -11.40 11.38
CA GLY A 72 0.54 -12.59 12.15
C GLY A 72 -0.77 -13.21 11.65
N ILE A 73 -1.83 -12.39 11.48
CA ILE A 73 -3.12 -12.83 10.93
C ILE A 73 -2.94 -13.43 9.53
N LEU A 74 -2.17 -12.76 8.64
CA LEU A 74 -1.88 -13.26 7.30
C LEU A 74 -1.26 -14.66 7.35
N LYS A 75 -0.23 -14.86 8.20
CA LYS A 75 0.45 -16.15 8.36
C LYS A 75 -0.47 -17.23 8.93
N LEU A 76 -1.34 -16.89 9.88
CA LEU A 76 -2.34 -17.81 10.43
C LEU A 76 -3.36 -18.24 9.37
N LEU A 77 -3.87 -17.30 8.56
CA LEU A 77 -4.85 -17.60 7.53
C LEU A 77 -4.32 -18.59 6.47
N CYS A 78 -3.06 -18.50 6.09
CA CYS A 78 -2.47 -19.37 5.08
C CYS A 78 -1.72 -20.58 5.66
N ASN A 79 -1.68 -20.76 6.98
CA ASN A 79 -0.87 -21.80 7.65
C ASN A 79 0.59 -21.81 7.15
N GLY A 80 1.15 -20.66 6.82
CA GLY A 80 2.50 -20.50 6.28
C GLY A 80 2.67 -20.91 4.80
N ASN A 81 1.61 -21.32 4.12
CA ASN A 81 1.65 -21.74 2.72
C ASN A 81 1.32 -20.60 1.75
N SER A 82 1.78 -20.70 0.51
CA SER A 82 1.37 -19.81 -0.56
C SER A 82 0.10 -20.32 -1.25
N ILE A 83 -0.78 -19.42 -1.67
CA ILE A 83 -2.00 -19.72 -2.41
C ILE A 83 -1.91 -19.02 -3.77
N SER A 84 -2.03 -19.78 -4.86
CA SER A 84 -1.99 -19.24 -6.23
C SER A 84 -3.38 -18.88 -6.72
N PHE A 85 -3.46 -17.89 -7.62
CA PHE A 85 -4.70 -17.46 -8.25
C PHE A 85 -5.01 -18.27 -9.50
N PHE A 86 -5.33 -19.56 -9.31
CA PHE A 86 -5.72 -20.46 -10.39
C PHE A 86 -7.22 -20.49 -10.62
N GLU A 87 -7.60 -20.79 -11.87
CA GLU A 87 -8.96 -21.22 -12.21
C GLU A 87 -9.24 -22.63 -11.63
N PRO A 88 -10.50 -23.08 -11.58
CA PRO A 88 -10.87 -24.39 -11.03
C PRO A 88 -10.19 -25.59 -11.72
N ASP A 89 -9.67 -25.42 -12.95
CA ASP A 89 -8.90 -26.43 -13.66
C ASP A 89 -7.50 -26.66 -13.05
N GLY A 90 -7.06 -25.76 -12.16
CA GLY A 90 -5.75 -25.81 -11.51
C GLY A 90 -4.54 -25.58 -12.44
N ALA A 91 -4.78 -25.30 -13.73
CA ALA A 91 -3.75 -25.17 -14.75
C ALA A 91 -3.58 -23.73 -15.25
N THR A 92 -4.68 -22.98 -15.30
CA THR A 92 -4.68 -21.59 -15.79
C THR A 92 -4.81 -20.58 -14.67
N PHE A 93 -4.14 -19.41 -14.80
CA PHE A 93 -4.31 -18.30 -13.86
C PHE A 93 -5.57 -17.50 -14.18
N VAL A 94 -6.17 -16.92 -13.13
CA VAL A 94 -7.30 -16.02 -13.29
C VAL A 94 -6.93 -14.87 -14.23
N LYS A 95 -7.66 -14.75 -15.35
CA LYS A 95 -7.36 -13.85 -16.46
C LYS A 95 -7.14 -12.40 -16.06
N LEU A 96 -7.89 -11.90 -15.06
CA LEU A 96 -7.71 -10.52 -14.58
C LEU A 96 -6.29 -10.30 -14.03
N PHE A 97 -5.83 -11.18 -13.15
CA PHE A 97 -4.51 -11.03 -12.53
C PHE A 97 -3.39 -11.28 -13.52
N ASP A 98 -3.56 -12.25 -14.41
CA ASP A 98 -2.62 -12.50 -15.50
C ASP A 98 -2.49 -11.28 -16.42
N THR A 99 -3.62 -10.67 -16.81
CA THR A 99 -3.61 -9.43 -17.60
C THR A 99 -2.95 -8.27 -16.86
N ILE A 100 -3.24 -8.08 -15.58
CA ILE A 100 -2.61 -7.00 -14.79
C ILE A 100 -1.09 -7.18 -14.71
N GLY A 101 -0.62 -8.42 -14.57
CA GLY A 101 0.80 -8.71 -14.39
C GLY A 101 1.62 -8.74 -15.67
N ASN A 102 1.05 -9.26 -16.76
CA ASN A 102 1.79 -9.66 -17.96
C ASN A 102 1.39 -8.91 -19.24
N TYR A 103 0.32 -8.08 -19.19
CA TYR A 103 -0.14 -7.35 -20.39
C TYR A 103 0.50 -5.97 -20.47
N ASP A 104 1.04 -5.66 -21.63
CA ASP A 104 1.59 -4.36 -21.98
C ASP A 104 0.62 -3.59 -22.89
N ILE A 105 0.24 -2.39 -22.47
CA ILE A 105 -0.58 -1.47 -23.28
C ILE A 105 0.33 -0.91 -24.38
N PHE A 106 -0.08 -1.08 -25.63
CA PHE A 106 0.71 -0.71 -26.82
C PHE A 106 2.10 -1.37 -26.90
N GLY A 107 2.33 -2.50 -26.18
CA GLY A 107 3.61 -3.20 -26.18
C GLY A 107 4.76 -2.46 -25.50
N VAL A 108 4.47 -1.40 -24.72
CA VAL A 108 5.50 -0.55 -24.07
C VAL A 108 5.21 -0.32 -22.59
N LEU A 109 3.94 -0.13 -22.21
CA LEU A 109 3.55 0.26 -20.86
C LEU A 109 2.85 -0.90 -20.14
N PRO A 110 3.47 -1.48 -19.06
CA PRO A 110 2.81 -2.47 -18.23
C PRO A 110 1.52 -1.91 -17.59
N VAL A 111 0.47 -2.70 -17.54
CA VAL A 111 -0.80 -2.33 -16.88
C VAL A 111 -0.56 -1.89 -15.42
N LEU A 112 0.37 -2.54 -14.72
CA LEU A 112 0.79 -2.16 -13.37
C LEU A 112 1.27 -0.71 -13.28
N ALA A 113 2.09 -0.27 -14.25
CA ALA A 113 2.58 1.12 -14.29
C ALA A 113 1.43 2.10 -14.55
N CYS A 114 0.47 1.74 -15.40
CA CYS A 114 -0.72 2.57 -15.63
C CYS A 114 -1.57 2.73 -14.37
N ILE A 115 -1.82 1.64 -13.61
CA ILE A 115 -2.54 1.69 -12.34
C ILE A 115 -1.82 2.63 -11.37
N TRP A 116 -0.48 2.49 -11.23
CA TRP A 116 0.32 3.34 -10.35
C TRP A 116 0.25 4.82 -10.74
N ILE A 117 0.37 5.15 -12.04
CA ILE A 117 0.24 6.53 -12.53
C ILE A 117 -1.15 7.10 -12.24
N VAL A 118 -2.21 6.34 -12.50
CA VAL A 118 -3.59 6.78 -12.23
C VAL A 118 -3.79 7.07 -10.75
N VAL A 119 -3.33 6.19 -9.85
CA VAL A 119 -3.41 6.40 -8.40
C VAL A 119 -2.61 7.66 -8.00
N ALA A 120 -1.40 7.84 -8.54
CA ALA A 120 -0.59 9.03 -8.27
C ALA A 120 -1.26 10.33 -8.73
N VAL A 121 -1.88 10.33 -9.92
CA VAL A 121 -2.63 11.50 -10.43
C VAL A 121 -3.84 11.80 -9.55
N ILE A 122 -4.62 10.78 -9.17
CA ILE A 122 -5.77 10.97 -8.28
C ILE A 122 -5.31 11.54 -6.92
N ALA A 123 -4.27 10.97 -6.32
CA ALA A 123 -3.71 11.45 -5.06
C ALA A 123 -3.21 12.91 -5.18
N PHE A 124 -2.55 13.24 -6.29
CA PHE A 124 -2.10 14.61 -6.57
C PHE A 124 -3.28 15.58 -6.65
N LEU A 125 -4.34 15.22 -7.40
CA LEU A 125 -5.53 16.06 -7.53
C LEU A 125 -6.23 16.25 -6.18
N VAL A 126 -6.40 15.17 -5.40
CA VAL A 126 -7.01 15.23 -4.07
C VAL A 126 -6.20 16.12 -3.13
N LEU A 127 -4.89 15.93 -3.03
CA LEU A 127 -4.06 16.71 -2.10
C LEU A 127 -3.95 18.17 -2.51
N ARG A 128 -3.89 18.49 -3.80
CA ARG A 128 -3.67 19.86 -4.29
C ARG A 128 -4.94 20.69 -4.38
N TYR A 129 -6.07 20.09 -4.79
CA TYR A 129 -7.26 20.84 -5.16
C TYR A 129 -8.45 20.68 -4.21
N THR A 130 -8.39 19.77 -3.22
CA THR A 130 -9.51 19.56 -2.29
C THR A 130 -9.28 20.25 -0.94
N VAL A 131 -10.38 20.51 -0.24
CA VAL A 131 -10.36 20.98 1.16
C VAL A 131 -9.67 19.93 2.04
N PHE A 132 -9.95 18.65 1.80
CA PHE A 132 -9.33 17.54 2.53
C PHE A 132 -7.79 17.59 2.47
N GLY A 133 -7.22 17.81 1.28
CA GLY A 133 -5.76 17.94 1.14
C GLY A 133 -5.19 19.11 1.94
N ARG A 134 -5.86 20.27 1.94
CA ARG A 134 -5.45 21.43 2.74
C ARG A 134 -5.51 21.14 4.24
N ASP A 135 -6.58 20.51 4.70
CA ASP A 135 -6.74 20.12 6.10
C ASP A 135 -5.61 19.19 6.58
N LEU A 136 -5.16 18.27 5.71
CA LEU A 136 -4.03 17.37 6.01
C LEU A 136 -2.72 18.14 6.25
N PHE A 137 -2.41 19.13 5.43
CA PHE A 137 -1.21 19.96 5.62
C PHE A 137 -1.28 20.79 6.88
N VAL A 138 -2.45 21.35 7.21
CA VAL A 138 -2.65 22.13 8.44
C VAL A 138 -2.51 21.21 9.68
N ILE A 139 -3.13 20.04 9.68
CA ILE A 139 -2.98 19.04 10.76
C ILE A 139 -1.51 18.61 10.88
N GLY A 140 -0.84 18.42 9.76
CA GLY A 140 0.59 18.07 9.71
C GLY A 140 1.49 19.14 10.30
N SER A 141 1.12 20.41 10.21
CA SER A 141 1.86 21.53 10.81
C SER A 141 1.60 21.69 12.30
N GLY A 142 0.42 21.24 12.80
CA GLY A 142 0.09 21.29 14.22
C GLY A 142 -1.38 20.98 14.49
N ILE A 143 -1.65 20.03 15.38
CA ILE A 143 -3.02 19.60 15.72
C ILE A 143 -3.80 20.75 16.38
N GLU A 144 -3.17 21.53 17.25
CA GLU A 144 -3.82 22.65 17.93
C GLU A 144 -4.16 23.78 16.94
N VAL A 145 -3.28 24.07 15.99
CA VAL A 145 -3.52 25.04 14.91
C VAL A 145 -4.73 24.59 14.07
N ALA A 146 -4.79 23.31 13.73
CA ALA A 146 -5.91 22.74 12.99
C ALA A 146 -7.25 22.87 13.77
N ARG A 147 -7.25 22.62 15.07
CA ARG A 147 -8.44 22.78 15.92
C ARG A 147 -8.92 24.22 15.98
N LEU A 148 -8.00 25.16 16.17
CA LEU A 148 -8.32 26.59 16.19
C LEU A 148 -8.84 27.08 14.83
N SER A 149 -8.43 26.44 13.72
CA SER A 149 -8.96 26.70 12.38
C SER A 149 -10.29 26.01 12.09
N GLY A 150 -10.92 25.36 13.07
CA GLY A 150 -12.21 24.69 12.93
C GLY A 150 -12.20 23.35 12.22
N ILE A 151 -11.01 22.76 11.98
CA ILE A 151 -10.87 21.46 11.31
C ILE A 151 -11.31 20.35 12.26
N LYS A 152 -12.15 19.43 11.75
CA LYS A 152 -12.59 18.24 12.49
C LYS A 152 -11.50 17.17 12.49
N VAL A 153 -10.43 17.41 13.28
CA VAL A 153 -9.20 16.60 13.28
C VAL A 153 -9.49 15.10 13.38
N ARG A 154 -10.37 14.67 14.30
CA ARG A 154 -10.75 13.25 14.49
C ARG A 154 -11.26 12.62 13.19
N LYS A 155 -12.21 13.27 12.52
CA LYS A 155 -12.79 12.78 11.27
C LYS A 155 -11.73 12.69 10.16
N THR A 156 -10.84 13.69 10.11
CA THR A 156 -9.76 13.72 9.11
C THR A 156 -8.75 12.59 9.34
N PHE A 157 -8.38 12.29 10.60
CA PHE A 157 -7.54 11.12 10.92
C PHE A 157 -8.16 9.81 10.45
N TYR A 158 -9.44 9.57 10.76
CA TYR A 158 -10.12 8.36 10.33
C TYR A 158 -10.17 8.24 8.81
N LEU A 159 -10.50 9.34 8.13
CA LEU A 159 -10.57 9.37 6.67
C LEU A 159 -9.22 9.10 6.02
N VAL A 160 -8.13 9.73 6.50
CA VAL A 160 -6.82 9.56 5.85
C VAL A 160 -6.30 8.14 5.98
N TYR A 161 -6.42 7.53 7.17
CA TYR A 161 -5.98 6.15 7.37
C TYR A 161 -6.89 5.13 6.66
N SER A 162 -8.21 5.39 6.58
CA SER A 162 -9.13 4.55 5.79
C SER A 162 -8.83 4.63 4.30
N LEU A 163 -8.55 5.84 3.77
CA LEU A 163 -8.15 6.03 2.38
C LEU A 163 -6.78 5.38 2.09
N ALA A 164 -5.83 5.46 3.03
CA ALA A 164 -4.57 4.74 2.90
C ALA A 164 -4.81 3.23 2.83
N GLY A 165 -5.65 2.67 3.70
CA GLY A 165 -6.08 1.27 3.63
C GLY A 165 -6.70 0.91 2.29
N PHE A 166 -7.58 1.75 1.75
CA PHE A 166 -8.17 1.54 0.43
C PHE A 166 -7.10 1.48 -0.68
N VAL A 167 -6.11 2.39 -0.64
CA VAL A 167 -4.98 2.40 -1.59
C VAL A 167 -4.10 1.15 -1.42
N TYR A 168 -3.89 0.68 -0.18
CA TYR A 168 -3.22 -0.60 0.05
C TYR A 168 -3.99 -1.78 -0.52
N GLY A 169 -5.34 -1.71 -0.59
CA GLY A 169 -6.15 -2.67 -1.32
C GLY A 169 -5.88 -2.69 -2.82
N ILE A 170 -5.60 -1.53 -3.44
CA ILE A 170 -5.15 -1.47 -4.84
C ILE A 170 -3.77 -2.12 -4.98
N ALA A 171 -2.85 -1.84 -4.06
CA ALA A 171 -1.53 -2.47 -4.04
C ALA A 171 -1.63 -4.01 -3.90
N ALA A 172 -2.57 -4.52 -3.11
CA ALA A 172 -2.85 -5.96 -2.98
C ALA A 172 -3.23 -6.60 -4.33
N ILE A 173 -4.07 -5.92 -5.13
CA ILE A 173 -4.42 -6.37 -6.49
C ILE A 173 -3.19 -6.36 -7.41
N MET A 174 -2.34 -5.34 -7.28
CA MET A 174 -1.09 -5.27 -8.04
C MET A 174 -0.12 -6.41 -7.65
N PHE A 175 -0.01 -6.76 -6.36
CA PHE A 175 0.75 -7.94 -5.93
C PHE A 175 0.17 -9.23 -6.50
N ALA A 176 -1.16 -9.40 -6.46
CA ALA A 176 -1.83 -10.56 -7.04
C ALA A 176 -1.52 -10.71 -8.53
N GLY A 177 -1.56 -9.62 -9.30
CA GLY A 177 -1.20 -9.62 -10.72
C GLY A 177 0.29 -9.88 -10.96
N ARG A 178 1.18 -9.27 -10.18
CA ARG A 178 2.62 -9.37 -10.40
C ARG A 178 3.19 -10.75 -10.09
N ILE A 179 2.71 -11.38 -9.01
CA ILE A 179 3.29 -12.63 -8.47
C ILE A 179 2.40 -13.84 -8.80
N LEU A 180 1.12 -13.60 -9.15
CA LEU A 180 0.10 -14.61 -9.42
C LEU A 180 -0.11 -15.60 -8.25
N ARG A 181 0.33 -15.22 -7.06
CA ARG A 181 0.16 -15.94 -5.79
C ARG A 181 0.23 -15.00 -4.60
N ALA A 182 -0.47 -15.34 -3.53
CA ALA A 182 -0.30 -14.72 -2.23
C ALA A 182 0.65 -15.56 -1.39
N MET A 183 1.64 -14.94 -0.79
CA MET A 183 2.66 -15.60 0.05
C MET A 183 2.62 -15.01 1.47
N PRO A 184 3.10 -15.75 2.49
CA PRO A 184 3.18 -15.27 3.87
C PRO A 184 4.00 -13.99 4.06
N ASN A 185 4.93 -13.73 3.14
CA ASN A 185 5.81 -12.56 3.12
C ASN A 185 5.42 -11.53 2.05
N THR A 186 4.24 -11.64 1.41
CA THR A 186 3.77 -10.64 0.44
C THR A 186 3.74 -9.25 1.08
N GLY A 187 4.34 -8.26 0.42
CA GLY A 187 4.42 -6.88 0.89
C GLY A 187 5.48 -6.63 1.98
N ASP A 188 6.36 -7.59 2.30
CA ASP A 188 7.43 -7.40 3.27
C ASP A 188 8.52 -6.48 2.72
N GLY A 189 8.93 -5.46 3.51
CA GLY A 189 9.94 -4.47 3.13
C GLY A 189 9.43 -3.30 2.25
N TYR A 190 8.27 -3.42 1.59
CA TYR A 190 7.74 -2.36 0.73
C TYR A 190 7.33 -1.09 1.48
N ASP A 191 6.98 -1.21 2.75
CA ASP A 191 6.70 -0.11 3.66
C ASP A 191 7.93 0.79 3.86
N MET A 192 9.10 0.21 4.11
CA MET A 192 10.36 0.96 4.25
C MET A 192 10.77 1.61 2.93
N ASP A 193 10.67 0.90 1.82
CA ASP A 193 10.93 1.45 0.48
C ASP A 193 10.03 2.65 0.16
N ALA A 194 8.74 2.56 0.52
CA ALA A 194 7.78 3.64 0.29
C ALA A 194 8.09 4.87 1.15
N ILE A 195 8.49 4.68 2.42
CA ILE A 195 8.93 5.77 3.30
C ILE A 195 10.19 6.42 2.75
N ALA A 196 11.19 5.62 2.37
CA ALA A 196 12.43 6.13 1.78
C ALA A 196 12.14 6.93 0.50
N ALA A 197 11.31 6.41 -0.39
CA ALA A 197 10.92 7.11 -1.61
C ALA A 197 10.21 8.44 -1.32
N ALA A 198 9.33 8.48 -0.32
CA ALA A 198 8.63 9.69 0.08
C ALA A 198 9.59 10.73 0.66
N VAL A 199 10.54 10.32 1.51
CA VAL A 199 11.53 11.21 2.14
C VAL A 199 12.50 11.75 1.11
N ILE A 200 13.04 10.90 0.23
CA ILE A 200 13.89 11.33 -0.90
C ILE A 200 13.13 12.31 -1.81
N GLY A 201 11.81 12.07 -1.98
CA GLY A 201 10.92 12.98 -2.71
C GLY A 201 10.58 14.27 -1.98
N GLY A 202 11.18 14.53 -0.79
CA GLY A 202 11.03 15.78 -0.04
C GLY A 202 9.83 15.83 0.91
N ALA A 203 9.21 14.69 1.25
CA ALA A 203 8.20 14.65 2.30
C ALA A 203 8.86 14.79 3.69
N SER A 204 8.33 15.69 4.51
CA SER A 204 8.84 15.92 5.87
C SER A 204 8.34 14.85 6.83
N LEU A 205 9.22 14.15 7.52
CA LEU A 205 8.87 13.22 8.61
C LEU A 205 8.22 13.94 9.80
N ALA A 206 8.56 15.22 10.00
CA ALA A 206 7.91 16.07 11.00
C ALA A 206 6.49 16.51 10.59
N GLY A 207 6.11 16.34 9.33
CA GLY A 207 4.79 16.67 8.76
C GLY A 207 4.65 18.08 8.20
N GLY A 208 3.45 18.37 7.70
CA GLY A 208 3.08 19.66 7.15
C GLY A 208 3.70 20.03 5.80
N ARG A 209 4.63 19.23 5.28
CA ARG A 209 5.30 19.44 4.00
C ARG A 209 5.46 18.13 3.24
N GLY A 210 5.23 18.18 1.94
CA GLY A 210 5.38 17.05 1.02
C GLY A 210 4.63 17.32 -0.28
N ALA A 211 5.00 16.59 -1.34
CA ALA A 211 4.32 16.67 -2.62
C ALA A 211 4.30 15.28 -3.28
N ILE A 212 3.18 14.94 -3.90
CA ILE A 212 3.06 13.68 -4.65
C ILE A 212 4.05 13.62 -5.81
N THR A 213 4.30 14.75 -6.46
CA THR A 213 5.30 14.83 -7.53
C THR A 213 6.70 14.47 -7.04
N GLY A 214 7.07 14.93 -5.84
CA GLY A 214 8.34 14.57 -5.21
C GLY A 214 8.39 13.07 -4.88
N THR A 215 7.37 12.52 -4.24
CA THR A 215 7.27 11.09 -3.93
C THR A 215 7.31 10.23 -5.20
N PHE A 216 6.66 10.68 -6.28
CA PHE A 216 6.70 10.00 -7.58
C PHE A 216 8.13 9.90 -8.13
N VAL A 217 8.88 11.01 -8.11
CA VAL A 217 10.29 11.02 -8.52
C VAL A 217 11.15 10.17 -7.59
N GLY A 218 10.93 10.26 -6.27
CA GLY A 218 11.62 9.44 -5.28
C GLY A 218 11.41 7.94 -5.49
N THR A 219 10.17 7.53 -5.82
CA THR A 219 9.86 6.13 -6.16
C THR A 219 10.60 5.68 -7.41
N LEU A 220 10.61 6.50 -8.47
CA LEU A 220 11.37 6.19 -9.69
C LEU A 220 12.87 6.02 -9.40
N LEU A 221 13.44 6.91 -8.58
CA LEU A 221 14.84 6.85 -8.20
C LEU A 221 15.16 5.55 -7.45
N MET A 222 14.33 5.17 -6.46
CA MET A 222 14.49 3.91 -5.72
C MET A 222 14.41 2.68 -6.65
N VAL A 223 13.46 2.66 -7.58
CA VAL A 223 13.32 1.58 -8.57
C VAL A 223 14.54 1.52 -9.49
N VAL A 224 15.04 2.68 -9.95
CA VAL A 224 16.25 2.72 -10.80
C VAL A 224 17.46 2.20 -10.05
N ILE A 225 17.68 2.59 -8.79
CA ILE A 225 18.79 2.11 -7.96
C ILE A 225 18.74 0.58 -7.83
N LYS A 226 17.56 0.03 -7.44
CA LYS A 226 17.39 -1.43 -7.27
C LYS A 226 17.57 -2.19 -8.58
N ASN A 227 17.03 -1.69 -9.70
CA ASN A 227 17.19 -2.34 -11.00
C ASN A 227 18.60 -2.23 -11.55
N ALA A 228 19.25 -1.08 -11.42
CA ALA A 228 20.66 -0.92 -11.80
C ALA A 228 21.55 -1.88 -11.02
N GLY A 229 21.35 -1.98 -9.71
CA GLY A 229 22.11 -2.91 -8.88
C GLY A 229 21.94 -4.37 -9.32
N LYS A 230 20.73 -4.79 -9.67
CA LYS A 230 20.47 -6.13 -10.23
C LYS A 230 21.14 -6.31 -11.60
N ALA A 231 21.11 -5.29 -12.46
CA ALA A 231 21.77 -5.34 -13.77
C ALA A 231 23.31 -5.50 -13.64
N PHE A 232 23.92 -4.91 -12.61
CA PHE A 232 25.32 -5.10 -12.26
C PHE A 232 25.60 -6.38 -11.44
N GLN A 233 24.58 -7.24 -11.26
CA GLN A 233 24.68 -8.48 -10.48
C GLN A 233 25.13 -8.25 -9.02
N ILE A 234 24.84 -7.09 -8.46
CA ILE A 234 25.09 -6.78 -7.06
C ILE A 234 24.14 -7.64 -6.23
N ASN A 235 24.67 -8.28 -5.18
CA ASN A 235 23.88 -9.11 -4.28
C ASN A 235 22.77 -8.27 -3.62
N ASP A 236 21.57 -8.84 -3.52
CA ASP A 236 20.38 -8.17 -2.94
C ASP A 236 20.66 -7.64 -1.52
N TYR A 237 21.45 -8.34 -0.71
CA TYR A 237 21.87 -7.88 0.63
C TYR A 237 22.72 -6.60 0.60
N ILE A 238 23.57 -6.44 -0.42
CA ILE A 238 24.37 -5.21 -0.60
C ILE A 238 23.45 -4.07 -1.06
N LEU A 239 22.47 -4.37 -1.90
CA LEU A 239 21.46 -3.39 -2.34
C LEU A 239 20.63 -2.88 -1.17
N ASP A 240 20.26 -3.75 -0.22
CA ASP A 240 19.55 -3.33 0.98
C ASP A 240 20.41 -2.40 1.85
N VAL A 241 21.72 -2.63 1.95
CA VAL A 241 22.67 -1.72 2.63
C VAL A 241 22.78 -0.37 1.91
N ILE A 242 22.79 -0.36 0.57
CA ILE A 242 22.89 0.89 -0.22
C ILE A 242 21.60 1.71 -0.12
N THR A 243 20.44 1.05 -0.02
CA THR A 243 19.14 1.72 0.01
C THR A 243 18.70 2.13 1.41
N GLY A 244 19.20 1.49 2.48
CA GLY A 244 18.94 1.81 3.89
C GLY A 244 19.79 2.93 4.41
#